data_0fecb2fe7962034ff313f6f00e82288c
#
_entry.id   0fecb2fe7962034ff313f6f00e82288c
#
_cell.length_a   1.000
_cell.length_b   1.000
_cell.length_c   1.000
_cell.angle_alpha   90.00
_cell.angle_beta   90.00
_cell.angle_gamma   90.00
#
_symmetry.space_group_name_H-M   'P 1'
#
loop_
_entity.id
_entity.type
_entity.pdbx_description
1 polymer ?
#
loop_
_entity_poly.entity_id
_entity_poly.type
_entity_poly.pdbx_seq_one_letter_code
_entity_poly.pdbx_strand_id
1 'polypeptide(L)'
;MGNVQVMDVSGYNHSDSITISRPPADVYAIVSDVTRMGELSPVCQSGAWDDPDKAGEEGAWFTGHNAVGEFTWDTHCKVVAAEPGREFTFINHGPNGDAELVRWGYIFEPEGAGTKATESWQVLPAYPDFVMAGDPKLDVKARVEGMAQMARDGIKDTLANLKHVAEA
;
A
#
# COMPACT_ATOMS: atom_id res chain seq x y z
N MET A 1 -25.25 7.64 -28.08
CA MET A 1 -24.02 7.55 -27.27
C MET A 1 -24.29 6.67 -26.06
N GLY A 2 -23.64 5.54 -26.01
CA GLY A 2 -23.76 4.64 -24.87
C GLY A 2 -23.19 5.29 -23.61
N ASN A 3 -23.93 5.26 -22.50
CA ASN A 3 -23.39 5.59 -21.19
C ASN A 3 -22.25 4.59 -20.90
N VAL A 4 -21.01 5.10 -20.89
CA VAL A 4 -19.89 4.33 -20.37
C VAL A 4 -20.17 4.17 -18.88
N GLN A 5 -20.60 2.98 -18.48
CA GLN A 5 -20.76 2.66 -17.08
C GLN A 5 -19.37 2.66 -16.43
N VAL A 6 -19.10 3.69 -15.63
CA VAL A 6 -17.90 3.71 -14.79
C VAL A 6 -18.06 2.57 -13.78
N MET A 7 -17.05 1.67 -13.74
CA MET A 7 -17.05 0.58 -12.77
C MET A 7 -17.02 1.13 -11.35
N ASP A 8 -17.97 0.70 -10.53
CA ASP A 8 -17.97 1.02 -9.11
C ASP A 8 -16.95 0.16 -8.39
N VAL A 9 -15.91 0.80 -7.84
CA VAL A 9 -14.81 0.12 -7.14
C VAL A 9 -14.93 0.21 -5.60
N SER A 10 -15.99 0.80 -5.08
CA SER A 10 -16.16 1.01 -3.63
C SER A 10 -16.15 -0.27 -2.80
N GLY A 11 -16.56 -1.42 -3.39
CA GLY A 11 -16.52 -2.72 -2.73
C GLY A 11 -15.16 -3.41 -2.75
N TYR A 12 -14.18 -2.87 -3.48
CA TYR A 12 -12.84 -3.45 -3.58
C TYR A 12 -11.91 -2.84 -2.55
N ASN A 13 -12.04 -3.35 -1.35
CA ASN A 13 -11.20 -2.99 -0.21
C ASN A 13 -10.99 -4.21 0.67
N HIS A 14 -9.93 -4.19 1.48
CA HIS A 14 -9.61 -5.26 2.42
C HIS A 14 -8.78 -4.69 3.57
N SER A 15 -8.95 -5.26 4.75
CA SER A 15 -8.07 -4.99 5.88
C SER A 15 -7.89 -6.24 6.71
N ASP A 16 -6.75 -6.34 7.38
CA ASP A 16 -6.43 -7.39 8.33
C ASP A 16 -5.53 -6.83 9.42
N SER A 17 -5.44 -7.52 10.55
CA SER A 17 -4.69 -7.08 11.72
C SER A 17 -3.85 -8.20 12.30
N ILE A 18 -2.81 -7.81 13.04
CA ILE A 18 -1.95 -8.72 13.79
C ILE A 18 -1.54 -8.05 15.10
N THR A 19 -1.34 -8.86 16.13
CA THR A 19 -0.79 -8.39 17.40
C THR A 19 0.72 -8.53 17.42
N ILE A 20 1.43 -7.44 17.74
CA ILE A 20 2.90 -7.38 17.78
C ILE A 20 3.34 -6.99 19.19
N SER A 21 4.32 -7.73 19.75
CA SER A 21 4.83 -7.54 21.11
C SER A 21 5.86 -6.40 21.19
N ARG A 22 5.56 -5.27 20.55
CA ARG A 22 6.37 -4.04 20.58
C ARG A 22 5.45 -2.83 20.65
N PRO A 23 5.91 -1.71 21.24
CA PRO A 23 5.09 -0.49 21.33
C PRO A 23 4.73 0.08 19.95
N PRO A 24 3.59 0.79 19.82
CA PRO A 24 3.17 1.38 18.54
C PRO A 24 4.23 2.28 17.88
N ALA A 25 4.99 3.05 18.65
CA ALA A 25 6.05 3.90 18.10
C ALA A 25 7.15 3.09 17.37
N ASP A 26 7.50 1.92 17.91
CA ASP A 26 8.54 1.06 17.33
C ASP A 26 8.02 0.42 16.02
N VAL A 27 6.78 -0.03 16.00
CA VAL A 27 6.17 -0.65 14.82
C VAL A 27 5.98 0.41 13.72
N TYR A 28 5.51 1.59 14.08
CA TYR A 28 5.40 2.73 13.17
C TYR A 28 6.73 3.08 12.51
N ALA A 29 7.80 3.11 13.28
CA ALA A 29 9.14 3.45 12.77
C ALA A 29 9.60 2.48 11.67
N ILE A 30 9.23 1.22 11.76
CA ILE A 30 9.54 0.21 10.73
C ILE A 30 8.71 0.46 9.47
N VAL A 31 7.40 0.62 9.61
CA VAL A 31 6.47 0.77 8.47
C VAL A 31 6.70 2.09 7.74
N SER A 32 6.95 3.18 8.46
CA SER A 32 7.14 4.51 7.87
C SER A 32 8.50 4.70 7.19
N ASP A 33 9.43 3.79 7.40
CA ASP A 33 10.69 3.76 6.66
C ASP A 33 10.49 2.93 5.37
N VAL A 34 10.17 3.63 4.28
CA VAL A 34 9.88 2.97 3.00
C VAL A 34 11.10 2.24 2.41
N THR A 35 12.32 2.57 2.85
CA THR A 35 13.52 1.85 2.41
C THR A 35 13.55 0.41 2.92
N ARG A 36 12.72 0.09 3.92
CA ARG A 36 12.59 -1.24 4.50
C ARG A 36 11.41 -2.06 3.92
N MET A 37 10.71 -1.53 2.94
CA MET A 37 9.53 -2.22 2.38
C MET A 37 9.83 -3.64 1.88
N GLY A 38 11.04 -3.86 1.36
CA GLY A 38 11.46 -5.19 0.90
C GLY A 38 11.55 -6.24 2.01
N GLU A 39 11.66 -5.83 3.27
CA GLU A 39 11.64 -6.74 4.42
C GLU A 39 10.20 -7.19 4.78
N LEU A 40 9.21 -6.43 4.34
CA LEU A 40 7.81 -6.62 4.73
C LEU A 40 6.96 -7.19 3.59
N SER A 41 6.98 -6.55 2.43
CA SER A 41 6.13 -6.89 1.30
C SER A 41 6.67 -8.05 0.48
N PRO A 42 5.81 -9.01 0.07
CA PRO A 42 6.22 -10.04 -0.89
C PRO A 42 6.34 -9.51 -2.33
N VAL A 43 5.85 -8.31 -2.61
CA VAL A 43 5.80 -7.70 -3.96
C VAL A 43 6.74 -6.51 -4.08
N CYS A 44 6.69 -5.56 -3.14
CA CYS A 44 7.57 -4.40 -3.15
C CYS A 44 8.96 -4.81 -2.65
N GLN A 45 9.97 -4.74 -3.53
CA GLN A 45 11.32 -5.18 -3.23
C GLN A 45 12.15 -4.11 -2.54
N SER A 46 11.87 -2.85 -2.83
CA SER A 46 12.57 -1.71 -2.23
C SER A 46 11.76 -0.43 -2.40
N GLY A 47 12.07 0.57 -1.61
CA GLY A 47 11.50 1.90 -1.72
C GLY A 47 12.58 2.97 -1.52
N ALA A 48 12.35 4.14 -2.10
CA ALA A 48 13.24 5.30 -1.94
C ALA A 48 12.43 6.58 -1.89
N TRP A 49 12.78 7.47 -0.97
CA TRP A 49 12.19 8.80 -0.93
C TRP A 49 12.66 9.62 -2.12
N ASP A 50 11.73 10.30 -2.79
CA ASP A 50 12.07 11.16 -3.93
C ASP A 50 12.88 12.39 -3.47
N ASP A 51 12.51 12.94 -2.31
CA ASP A 51 13.26 13.99 -1.62
C ASP A 51 13.64 13.50 -0.21
N PRO A 52 14.92 13.16 0.03
CA PRO A 52 15.36 12.67 1.34
C PRO A 52 15.12 13.66 2.49
N ASP A 53 15.07 14.96 2.21
CA ASP A 53 14.83 15.98 3.23
C ASP A 53 13.39 15.95 3.75
N LYS A 54 12.47 15.32 3.01
CA LYS A 54 11.05 15.17 3.37
C LYS A 54 10.70 13.76 3.82
N ALA A 55 11.68 12.90 4.00
CA ALA A 55 11.46 11.49 4.35
C ALA A 55 10.55 11.36 5.58
N GLY A 56 9.48 10.55 5.44
CA GLY A 56 8.55 10.27 6.53
C GLY A 56 7.50 11.35 6.78
N GLU A 57 7.49 12.46 6.05
CA GLU A 57 6.53 13.54 6.25
C GLU A 57 5.24 13.32 5.44
N GLU A 58 4.12 13.84 5.94
CA GLU A 58 2.89 13.95 5.17
C GLU A 58 3.16 14.84 3.93
N GLY A 59 2.71 14.39 2.76
CA GLY A 59 2.96 15.06 1.48
C GLY A 59 4.23 14.61 0.78
N ALA A 60 5.11 13.85 1.44
CA ALA A 60 6.31 13.31 0.80
C ALA A 60 5.96 12.25 -0.24
N TRP A 61 6.79 12.20 -1.29
CA TRP A 61 6.69 11.19 -2.33
C TRP A 61 7.79 10.14 -2.19
N PHE A 62 7.46 8.91 -2.50
CA PHE A 62 8.45 7.85 -2.62
C PHE A 62 8.16 6.96 -3.83
N THR A 63 9.18 6.27 -4.31
CA THR A 63 9.09 5.31 -5.41
C THR A 63 9.29 3.91 -4.88
N GLY A 64 8.34 3.02 -5.17
CA GLY A 64 8.43 1.60 -4.87
C GLY A 64 8.85 0.81 -6.10
N HIS A 65 9.75 -0.13 -5.94
CA HIS A 65 10.17 -1.08 -6.97
C HIS A 65 9.55 -2.43 -6.68
N ASN A 66 8.68 -2.90 -7.58
CA ASN A 66 7.89 -4.10 -7.40
C ASN A 66 8.33 -5.20 -8.35
N ALA A 67 8.15 -6.45 -7.93
CA ALA A 67 8.42 -7.61 -8.76
C ALA A 67 7.47 -8.77 -8.43
N VAL A 68 6.98 -9.44 -9.47
CA VAL A 68 6.28 -10.73 -9.37
C VAL A 68 6.88 -11.62 -10.46
N GLY A 69 7.68 -12.61 -10.04
CA GLY A 69 8.48 -13.40 -10.98
C GLY A 69 9.48 -12.50 -11.71
N GLU A 70 9.46 -12.54 -13.03
CA GLU A 70 10.31 -11.70 -13.89
C GLU A 70 9.68 -10.35 -14.23
N PHE A 71 8.40 -10.15 -13.88
CA PHE A 71 7.70 -8.91 -14.15
C PHE A 71 8.02 -7.87 -13.06
N THR A 72 8.53 -6.71 -13.48
CA THR A 72 8.88 -5.61 -12.59
C THR A 72 8.19 -4.32 -13.00
N TRP A 73 7.85 -3.49 -12.03
CA TRP A 73 7.27 -2.15 -12.27
C TRP A 73 7.53 -1.23 -11.09
N ASP A 74 7.49 0.07 -11.35
CA ASP A 74 7.64 1.08 -10.33
C ASP A 74 6.30 1.76 -10.03
N THR A 75 6.12 2.19 -8.79
CA THR A 75 4.97 2.97 -8.36
C THR A 75 5.42 4.24 -7.66
N HIS A 76 4.79 5.36 -7.99
CA HIS A 76 4.97 6.63 -7.29
C HIS A 76 3.88 6.79 -6.25
N CYS A 77 4.27 6.95 -5.00
CA CYS A 77 3.36 7.00 -3.87
C CYS A 77 3.50 8.31 -3.10
N LYS A 78 2.37 8.87 -2.70
CA LYS A 78 2.33 10.08 -1.88
C LYS A 78 1.81 9.75 -0.49
N VAL A 79 2.54 10.14 0.54
CA VAL A 79 2.11 9.99 1.93
C VAL A 79 0.98 10.97 2.21
N VAL A 80 -0.17 10.47 2.66
CA VAL A 80 -1.35 11.30 2.97
C VAL A 80 -1.63 11.37 4.48
N ALA A 81 -1.06 10.48 5.29
CA ALA A 81 -1.11 10.57 6.74
C ALA A 81 0.19 9.99 7.31
N ALA A 82 0.81 10.72 8.22
CA ALA A 82 2.04 10.33 8.91
C ALA A 82 1.97 10.80 10.36
N GLU A 83 1.21 10.05 11.19
CA GLU A 83 1.05 10.31 12.62
C GLU A 83 1.87 9.28 13.39
N PRO A 84 3.05 9.66 13.96
CA PRO A 84 3.94 8.73 14.64
C PRO A 84 3.23 7.87 15.70
N GLY A 85 3.43 6.57 15.60
CA GLY A 85 2.83 5.59 16.51
C GLY A 85 1.33 5.35 16.30
N ARG A 86 0.71 5.94 15.28
CA ARG A 86 -0.74 5.85 15.08
C ARG A 86 -1.18 5.50 13.67
N GLU A 87 -0.71 6.22 12.66
CA GLU A 87 -1.13 6.00 11.27
C GLU A 87 -0.03 6.34 10.28
N PHE A 88 0.16 5.46 9.30
CA PHE A 88 0.94 5.72 8.10
C PHE A 88 0.13 5.27 6.89
N THR A 89 -0.28 6.21 6.04
CA THR A 89 -1.14 5.95 4.89
C THR A 89 -0.59 6.67 3.66
N PHE A 90 -0.59 5.97 2.54
CA PHE A 90 -0.14 6.55 1.28
C PHE A 90 -1.06 6.13 0.13
N ILE A 91 -0.99 6.88 -0.97
CA ILE A 91 -1.74 6.61 -2.20
C ILE A 91 -0.74 6.32 -3.31
N ASN A 92 -0.95 5.19 -3.99
CA ASN A 92 -0.22 4.81 -5.18
C ASN A 92 -0.82 5.58 -6.37
N HIS A 93 0.02 6.39 -7.03
CA HIS A 93 -0.33 7.20 -8.18
C HIS A 93 0.10 6.57 -9.52
N GLY A 94 0.54 5.31 -9.50
CA GLY A 94 0.99 4.60 -10.69
C GLY A 94 2.40 5.00 -11.14
N PRO A 95 2.82 4.56 -12.33
CA PRO A 95 4.19 4.78 -12.80
C PRO A 95 4.50 6.24 -13.15
N ASN A 96 3.48 7.05 -13.44
CA ASN A 96 3.65 8.45 -13.85
C ASN A 96 3.27 9.47 -12.76
N GLY A 97 2.66 9.03 -11.68
CA GLY A 97 2.25 9.92 -10.59
C GLY A 97 0.99 10.76 -10.87
N ASP A 98 0.22 10.44 -11.92
CA ASP A 98 -0.83 11.32 -12.43
C ASP A 98 -2.20 11.18 -11.76
N ALA A 99 -2.54 9.99 -11.25
CA ALA A 99 -3.88 9.69 -10.75
C ALA A 99 -3.83 8.98 -9.40
N GLU A 100 -4.84 9.18 -8.57
CA GLU A 100 -4.99 8.45 -7.32
C GLU A 100 -5.61 7.08 -7.60
N LEU A 101 -4.82 6.02 -7.54
CA LEU A 101 -5.22 4.69 -8.00
C LEU A 101 -5.56 3.71 -6.87
N VAL A 102 -4.70 3.63 -5.85
CA VAL A 102 -4.84 2.66 -4.75
C VAL A 102 -4.37 3.29 -3.46
N ARG A 103 -5.15 3.13 -2.41
CA ARG A 103 -4.81 3.58 -1.07
C ARG A 103 -4.33 2.41 -0.23
N TRP A 104 -3.16 2.57 0.40
CA TRP A 104 -2.60 1.66 1.38
C TRP A 104 -2.51 2.37 2.73
N GLY A 105 -3.01 1.75 3.79
CA GLY A 105 -2.98 2.34 5.11
C GLY A 105 -2.53 1.38 6.18
N TYR A 106 -1.86 1.93 7.20
CA TYR A 106 -1.46 1.21 8.41
C TYR A 106 -1.95 1.99 9.62
N ILE A 107 -2.68 1.31 10.50
CA ILE A 107 -3.15 1.87 11.77
C ILE A 107 -2.50 1.08 12.90
N PHE A 108 -1.99 1.79 13.89
CA PHE A 108 -1.33 1.22 15.06
C PHE A 108 -2.10 1.59 16.30
N GLU A 109 -2.55 0.60 17.07
CA GLU A 109 -3.33 0.80 18.29
C GLU A 109 -2.64 0.08 19.43
N PRO A 110 -2.54 0.71 20.63
CA PRO A 110 -2.02 0.01 21.82
C PRO A 110 -2.88 -1.23 22.12
N GLU A 111 -2.21 -2.36 22.38
CA GLU A 111 -2.86 -3.58 22.80
C GLU A 111 -2.01 -4.22 23.89
N GLY A 112 -2.40 -4.00 25.16
CA GLY A 112 -1.56 -4.33 26.31
C GLY A 112 -0.25 -3.55 26.26
N ALA A 113 0.88 -4.23 26.37
CA ALA A 113 2.22 -3.63 26.19
C ALA A 113 2.68 -3.60 24.74
N GLY A 114 1.86 -4.14 23.83
CA GLY A 114 2.18 -4.26 22.39
C GLY A 114 1.30 -3.40 21.51
N THR A 115 1.15 -3.85 20.28
CA THR A 115 0.44 -3.13 19.22
C THR A 115 -0.50 -4.07 18.47
N LYS A 116 -1.72 -3.59 18.22
CA LYS A 116 -2.55 -4.13 17.13
C LYS A 116 -2.24 -3.31 15.87
N ALA A 117 -1.59 -3.94 14.90
CA ALA A 117 -1.28 -3.34 13.62
C ALA A 117 -2.30 -3.79 12.58
N THR A 118 -2.94 -2.84 11.93
CA THR A 118 -3.93 -3.08 10.86
C THR A 118 -3.40 -2.53 9.55
N GLU A 119 -3.36 -3.35 8.52
CA GLU A 119 -3.07 -2.92 7.16
C GLU A 119 -4.35 -2.91 6.34
N SER A 120 -4.58 -1.87 5.55
CA SER A 120 -5.74 -1.73 4.69
C SER A 120 -5.35 -1.42 3.26
N TRP A 121 -6.23 -1.82 2.35
CA TRP A 121 -6.10 -1.62 0.91
C TRP A 121 -7.44 -1.22 0.33
N GLN A 122 -7.44 -0.28 -0.60
CA GLN A 122 -8.64 0.19 -1.28
C GLN A 122 -8.32 0.65 -2.71
N VAL A 123 -9.12 0.17 -3.67
CA VAL A 123 -9.08 0.69 -5.05
C VAL A 123 -9.82 2.01 -5.09
N LEU A 124 -9.22 3.01 -5.74
CA LEU A 124 -9.79 4.34 -5.85
C LEU A 124 -10.50 4.52 -7.21
N PRO A 125 -11.44 5.48 -7.30
CA PRO A 125 -12.32 5.64 -8.49
C PRO A 125 -11.60 5.86 -9.82
N ALA A 126 -10.39 6.42 -9.81
CA ALA A 126 -9.63 6.65 -11.05
C ALA A 126 -8.97 5.39 -11.63
N TYR A 127 -8.92 4.29 -10.87
CA TYR A 127 -8.20 3.09 -11.30
C TYR A 127 -8.75 2.46 -12.60
N PRO A 128 -10.08 2.28 -12.77
CA PRO A 128 -10.61 1.71 -14.00
C PRO A 128 -10.23 2.49 -15.26
N ASP A 129 -10.32 3.81 -15.22
CA ASP A 129 -9.95 4.66 -16.35
C ASP A 129 -8.45 4.57 -16.66
N PHE A 130 -7.61 4.50 -15.63
CA PHE A 130 -6.18 4.31 -15.78
C PHE A 130 -5.86 3.01 -16.51
N VAL A 131 -6.49 1.89 -16.14
CA VAL A 131 -6.30 0.59 -16.79
C VAL A 131 -6.75 0.65 -18.24
N MET A 132 -7.92 1.23 -18.51
CA MET A 132 -8.46 1.34 -19.87
C MET A 132 -7.60 2.22 -20.78
N ALA A 133 -7.00 3.28 -20.24
CA ALA A 133 -6.09 4.15 -20.99
C ALA A 133 -4.79 3.42 -21.38
N GLY A 134 -4.31 2.49 -20.54
CA GLY A 134 -3.13 1.68 -20.80
C GLY A 134 -3.38 0.56 -21.82
N ASP A 135 -4.52 -0.13 -21.68
CA ASP A 135 -4.93 -1.21 -22.59
C ASP A 135 -6.47 -1.27 -22.67
N PRO A 136 -7.06 -0.70 -23.74
CA PRO A 136 -8.52 -0.70 -23.92
C PRO A 136 -9.16 -2.09 -24.08
N LYS A 137 -8.36 -3.11 -24.36
CA LYS A 137 -8.82 -4.49 -24.55
C LYS A 137 -8.81 -5.29 -23.24
N LEU A 138 -8.24 -4.74 -22.18
CA LEU A 138 -8.09 -5.42 -20.92
C LEU A 138 -9.44 -5.50 -20.19
N ASP A 139 -9.74 -6.67 -19.63
CA ASP A 139 -10.91 -6.84 -18.76
C ASP A 139 -10.63 -6.16 -17.40
N VAL A 140 -11.17 -4.96 -17.23
CA VAL A 140 -10.95 -4.14 -16.03
C VAL A 140 -11.44 -4.85 -14.77
N LYS A 141 -12.62 -5.48 -14.84
CA LYS A 141 -13.18 -6.20 -13.69
C LYS A 141 -12.27 -7.35 -13.25
N ALA A 142 -11.81 -8.16 -14.19
CA ALA A 142 -10.88 -9.26 -13.90
C ALA A 142 -9.57 -8.74 -13.35
N ARG A 143 -9.07 -7.61 -13.84
CA ARG A 143 -7.85 -6.96 -13.34
C ARG A 143 -8.00 -6.51 -11.89
N VAL A 144 -9.12 -5.86 -11.56
CA VAL A 144 -9.40 -5.38 -10.20
C VAL A 144 -9.59 -6.56 -9.25
N GLU A 145 -10.30 -7.61 -9.66
CA GLU A 145 -10.49 -8.82 -8.84
C GLU A 145 -9.16 -9.55 -8.57
N GLY A 146 -8.29 -9.65 -9.58
CA GLY A 146 -6.95 -10.22 -9.42
C GLY A 146 -6.10 -9.41 -8.46
N MET A 147 -6.17 -8.09 -8.54
CA MET A 147 -5.47 -7.18 -7.64
C MET A 147 -6.01 -7.30 -6.20
N ALA A 148 -7.32 -7.46 -6.04
CA ALA A 148 -7.95 -7.68 -4.73
C ALA A 148 -7.46 -8.99 -4.08
N GLN A 149 -7.31 -10.05 -4.85
CA GLN A 149 -6.79 -11.32 -4.34
C GLN A 149 -5.32 -11.19 -3.93
N MET A 150 -4.50 -10.53 -4.74
CA MET A 150 -3.10 -10.24 -4.40
C MET A 150 -2.99 -9.41 -3.12
N ALA A 151 -3.88 -8.43 -2.94
CA ALA A 151 -3.88 -7.60 -1.73
C ALA A 151 -4.23 -8.42 -0.48
N ARG A 152 -5.23 -9.29 -0.55
CA ARG A 152 -5.59 -10.16 0.58
C ARG A 152 -4.43 -11.04 1.00
N ASP A 153 -3.81 -11.71 0.04
CA ASP A 153 -2.68 -12.60 0.30
C ASP A 153 -1.45 -11.80 0.76
N GLY A 154 -1.17 -10.69 0.11
CA GLY A 154 -0.03 -9.85 0.42
C GLY A 154 -0.12 -9.17 1.79
N ILE A 155 -1.29 -8.71 2.20
CA ILE A 155 -1.51 -8.10 3.53
C ILE A 155 -1.19 -9.12 4.62
N LYS A 156 -1.68 -10.33 4.46
CA LYS A 156 -1.41 -11.41 5.43
C LYS A 156 0.08 -11.66 5.59
N ASP A 157 0.80 -11.76 4.48
CA ASP A 157 2.24 -12.00 4.49
C ASP A 157 3.01 -10.78 5.03
N THR A 158 2.62 -9.58 4.64
CA THR A 158 3.24 -8.34 5.10
C THR A 158 3.12 -8.18 6.61
N LEU A 159 1.93 -8.43 7.18
CA LEU A 159 1.71 -8.35 8.61
C LEU A 159 2.54 -9.39 9.38
N ALA A 160 2.62 -10.62 8.86
CA ALA A 160 3.45 -11.66 9.47
C ALA A 160 4.94 -11.28 9.44
N ASN A 161 5.42 -10.73 8.33
CA ASN A 161 6.79 -10.24 8.20
C ASN A 161 7.06 -9.05 9.13
N LEU A 162 6.12 -8.12 9.22
CA LEU A 162 6.23 -6.98 10.13
C LEU A 162 6.38 -7.43 11.59
N LYS A 163 5.56 -8.40 12.01
CA LYS A 163 5.67 -8.99 13.35
C LYS A 163 7.04 -9.61 13.58
N HIS A 164 7.52 -10.38 12.62
CA HIS A 164 8.83 -11.04 12.70
C HIS A 164 9.96 -10.01 12.83
N VAL A 165 9.96 -8.98 12.00
CA VAL A 165 10.97 -7.92 12.02
C VAL A 165 10.93 -7.12 13.33
N ALA A 166 9.73 -6.75 13.77
CA ALA A 166 9.56 -5.93 14.97
C ALA A 166 9.96 -6.67 16.26
N GLU A 167 9.71 -7.97 16.31
CA GLU A 167 9.98 -8.82 17.49
C GLU A 167 11.36 -9.46 17.48
N ALA A 168 12.13 -9.24 16.44
CA ALA A 168 13.49 -9.80 16.32
C ALA A 168 14.48 -9.18 17.30
#